data_a2f782412888d573c9ef1655969c4efa
#
_entry.id   a2f782412888d573c9ef1655969c4efa
#
_cell.length_a   1.000
_cell.length_b   1.000
_cell.length_c   1.000
_cell.angle_alpha   90.00
_cell.angle_beta   90.00
_cell.angle_gamma   90.00
#
_symmetry.space_group_name_H-M   'P 1'
#
loop_
_entity.id
_entity.type
_entity.pdbx_description
1 polymer ?
#
loop_
_entity_poly.entity_id
_entity_poly.type
_entity_poly.pdbx_seq_one_letter_code
_entity_poly.pdbx_strand_id
1 'polypeptide(L)'
;MHSNESSENYLETILILSKKLPVVRSVDIANELGFKKSSVSIAMKNLREKNQITVTDAGFIYLTESGLEIAEMIYERHELLTECLTKLGVNPETAAEDACRIEH
;
A
#
# COMPACT_ATOMS: atom_id res chain seq x y z
N MET A 1 -3.53 15.15 7.19
CA MET A 1 -4.52 14.21 6.64
C MET A 1 -3.99 13.48 5.42
N HIS A 2 -3.59 14.18 4.39
CA HIS A 2 -3.10 13.56 3.16
C HIS A 2 -1.84 12.71 3.37
N SER A 3 -0.94 13.13 4.26
CA SER A 3 0.27 12.37 4.55
C SER A 3 -0.03 10.99 5.15
N ASN A 4 -1.06 10.89 5.99
CA ASN A 4 -1.44 9.61 6.58
C ASN A 4 -2.04 8.67 5.53
N GLU A 5 -2.89 9.20 4.65
CA GLU A 5 -3.45 8.43 3.55
C GLU A 5 -2.36 7.92 2.63
N SER A 6 -1.39 8.76 2.30
CA SER A 6 -0.27 8.39 1.46
C SER A 6 0.58 7.29 2.10
N SER A 7 0.87 7.41 3.40
CA SER A 7 1.63 6.38 4.13
C SER A 7 0.91 5.04 4.10
N GLU A 8 -0.40 5.04 4.34
CA GLU A 8 -1.21 3.83 4.33
C GLU A 8 -1.23 3.20 2.94
N ASN A 9 -1.39 4.01 1.89
CA ASN A 9 -1.35 3.53 0.51
C ASN A 9 -0.02 2.89 0.16
N TYR A 10 1.08 3.49 0.58
CA TYR A 10 2.40 2.92 0.34
C TYR A 10 2.58 1.59 1.04
N LEU A 11 2.15 1.49 2.30
CA LEU A 11 2.27 0.25 3.06
C LEU A 11 1.43 -0.87 2.44
N GLU A 12 0.20 -0.56 2.05
CA GLU A 12 -0.66 -1.52 1.37
C GLU A 12 -0.06 -1.96 0.03
N THR A 13 0.48 -1.02 -0.74
CA THR A 13 1.12 -1.31 -2.02
C THR A 13 2.32 -2.24 -1.84
N ILE A 14 3.14 -1.99 -0.82
CA ILE A 14 4.29 -2.86 -0.52
C ILE A 14 3.80 -4.28 -0.20
N LEU A 15 2.75 -4.40 0.60
CA LEU A 15 2.18 -5.71 0.93
C LEU A 15 1.70 -6.45 -0.32
N ILE A 16 0.95 -5.77 -1.17
CA ILE A 16 0.42 -6.35 -2.42
C ILE A 16 1.57 -6.79 -3.33
N LEU A 17 2.55 -5.93 -3.52
CA LEU A 17 3.69 -6.24 -4.39
C LEU A 17 4.54 -7.37 -3.82
N SER A 18 4.66 -7.47 -2.49
CA SER A 18 5.43 -8.54 -1.86
C SER A 18 4.84 -9.92 -2.12
N LYS A 19 3.55 -9.98 -2.43
CA LYS A 19 2.86 -11.22 -2.78
C LYS A 19 3.09 -11.62 -4.24
N LYS A 20 3.44 -10.65 -5.09
CA LYS A 20 3.61 -10.86 -6.54
C LYS A 20 5.06 -10.96 -6.96
N LEU A 21 5.95 -10.27 -6.26
CA LEU A 21 7.36 -10.13 -6.63
C LEU A 21 8.26 -10.79 -5.59
N PRO A 22 9.39 -11.36 -6.03
CA PRO A 22 10.37 -11.91 -5.07
C PRO A 22 10.95 -10.85 -4.13
N VAL A 23 11.14 -9.62 -4.63
CA VAL A 23 11.57 -8.47 -3.82
C VAL A 23 10.86 -7.22 -4.32
N VAL A 24 10.69 -6.24 -3.43
CA VAL A 24 10.04 -4.96 -3.75
C VAL A 24 11.07 -3.86 -3.68
N ARG A 25 11.08 -2.99 -4.69
CA ARG A 25 11.97 -1.82 -4.76
C ARG A 25 11.13 -0.56 -4.97
N SER A 26 11.73 0.61 -4.75
CA SER A 26 11.04 1.88 -4.97
C SER A 26 10.48 2.02 -6.38
N VAL A 27 11.21 1.51 -7.40
CA VAL A 27 10.75 1.57 -8.78
C VAL A 27 9.46 0.76 -8.99
N ASP A 28 9.31 -0.36 -8.31
CA ASP A 28 8.10 -1.18 -8.40
C ASP A 28 6.89 -0.43 -7.84
N ILE A 29 7.08 0.26 -6.73
CA ILE A 29 6.05 1.07 -6.11
C ILE A 29 5.67 2.25 -7.01
N ALA A 30 6.68 2.93 -7.57
CA ALA A 30 6.47 4.06 -8.47
C ALA A 30 5.65 3.64 -9.69
N ASN A 31 5.98 2.49 -10.29
CA ASN A 31 5.25 1.97 -11.44
C ASN A 31 3.82 1.58 -11.08
N GLU A 32 3.62 0.94 -9.94
CA GLU A 32 2.30 0.51 -9.50
C GLU A 32 1.37 1.70 -9.23
N LEU A 33 1.88 2.75 -8.60
CA LEU A 33 1.07 3.91 -8.22
C LEU A 33 1.07 5.02 -9.28
N GLY A 34 1.95 4.95 -10.28
CA GLY A 34 2.07 6.00 -11.29
C GLY A 34 2.68 7.28 -10.73
N PHE A 35 3.52 7.18 -9.71
CA PHE A 35 4.17 8.31 -9.06
C PHE A 35 5.61 8.46 -9.55
N LYS A 36 6.16 9.66 -9.36
CA LYS A 36 7.56 9.92 -9.66
C LYS A 36 8.47 9.18 -8.68
N LYS A 37 9.60 8.67 -9.16
CA LYS A 37 10.58 7.97 -8.31
C LYS A 37 11.06 8.83 -7.14
N SER A 38 11.25 10.13 -7.35
CA SER A 38 11.68 11.05 -6.30
C SER A 38 10.65 11.13 -5.17
N SER A 39 9.37 11.17 -5.50
CA SER A 39 8.30 11.21 -4.52
C SER A 39 8.25 9.91 -3.71
N VAL A 40 8.40 8.77 -4.39
CA VAL A 40 8.41 7.46 -3.73
C VAL A 40 9.62 7.34 -2.80
N SER A 41 10.78 7.81 -3.24
CA SER A 41 12.00 7.76 -2.41
C SER A 41 11.84 8.55 -1.11
N ILE A 42 11.22 9.72 -1.18
CA ILE A 42 10.93 10.53 0.01
C ILE A 42 9.97 9.79 0.93
N ALA A 43 8.91 9.21 0.37
CA ALA A 43 7.93 8.45 1.14
C ALA A 43 8.57 7.24 1.83
N MET A 44 9.44 6.53 1.12
CA MET A 44 10.13 5.36 1.70
C MET A 44 11.06 5.78 2.83
N LYS A 45 11.74 6.90 2.69
CA LYS A 45 12.58 7.45 3.75
C LYS A 45 11.75 7.75 5.00
N ASN A 46 10.58 8.37 4.83
CA ASN A 46 9.69 8.69 5.94
C ASN A 46 9.18 7.42 6.63
N LEU A 47 8.79 6.40 5.88
CA LEU A 47 8.32 5.13 6.44
C LEU A 47 9.44 4.41 7.20
N ARG A 48 10.66 4.48 6.68
CA ARG A 48 11.82 3.89 7.35
C ARG A 48 12.11 4.60 8.68
N GLU A 49 12.00 5.91 8.70
CA GLU A 49 12.20 6.70 9.92
C GLU A 49 11.15 6.38 10.99
N LYS A 50 9.94 6.02 10.56
CA LYS A 50 8.86 5.59 11.46
C LYS A 50 8.96 4.13 11.86
N ASN A 51 9.98 3.41 11.39
CA ASN A 51 10.18 1.99 11.64
C ASN A 51 9.03 1.11 11.11
N GLN A 52 8.42 1.54 10.03
CA GLN A 52 7.34 0.77 9.37
C GLN A 52 7.87 -0.07 8.22
N ILE A 53 9.03 0.27 7.69
CA ILE A 53 9.73 -0.53 6.69
C ILE A 53 11.22 -0.58 6.99
N THR A 54 11.89 -1.56 6.41
CA THR A 54 13.36 -1.61 6.33
C THR A 54 13.75 -1.58 4.86
N VAL A 55 14.91 -1.01 4.56
CA VAL A 55 15.47 -0.97 3.21
C VAL A 55 16.88 -1.50 3.28
N THR A 56 17.19 -2.54 2.49
CA THR A 56 18.53 -3.13 2.46
C THR A 56 19.48 -2.28 1.63
N ASP A 57 20.77 -2.59 1.69
CA ASP A 57 21.78 -1.91 0.88
C ASP A 57 21.51 -2.07 -0.62
N ALA A 58 20.88 -3.18 -1.02
CA ALA A 58 20.51 -3.43 -2.40
C ALA A 58 19.21 -2.68 -2.80
N GLY A 59 18.58 -1.98 -1.87
CA GLY A 59 17.34 -1.24 -2.14
C GLY A 59 16.07 -2.07 -2.02
N PHE A 60 16.15 -3.25 -1.43
CA PHE A 60 14.97 -4.11 -1.21
C PHE A 60 14.19 -3.63 0.00
N ILE A 61 12.89 -3.50 -0.15
CA ILE A 61 11.98 -2.94 0.86
C ILE A 61 11.21 -4.07 1.52
N TYR A 62 11.21 -4.09 2.85
CA TYR A 62 10.46 -5.05 3.64
C TYR A 62 9.61 -4.32 4.68
N LEU A 63 8.41 -4.82 4.92
CA LEU A 63 7.57 -4.30 6.01
C LEU A 63 8.11 -4.81 7.34
N THR A 64 8.15 -3.92 8.33
CA THR A 64 8.39 -4.33 9.71
C THR A 64 7.08 -4.91 10.26
N GLU A 65 7.13 -5.45 11.48
CA GLU A 65 5.92 -5.94 12.15
C GLU A 65 4.85 -4.83 12.22
N SER A 66 5.27 -3.62 12.60
CA SER A 66 4.37 -2.46 12.68
C SER A 66 3.78 -2.10 11.32
N GLY A 67 4.62 -2.03 10.28
CA GLY A 67 4.16 -1.71 8.93
C GLY A 67 3.23 -2.77 8.37
N LEU A 68 3.53 -4.03 8.65
CA LEU A 68 2.72 -5.16 8.21
C LEU A 68 1.33 -5.14 8.84
N GLU A 69 1.24 -4.86 10.14
CA GLU A 69 -0.05 -4.76 10.84
C GLU A 69 -0.94 -3.70 10.19
N ILE A 70 -0.38 -2.53 9.91
CA ILE A 70 -1.12 -1.44 9.28
C ILE A 70 -1.55 -1.84 7.87
N ALA A 71 -0.63 -2.40 7.08
CA ALA A 71 -0.91 -2.80 5.70
C ALA A 71 -1.99 -3.88 5.63
N GLU A 72 -1.93 -4.88 6.50
CA GLU A 72 -2.92 -5.95 6.55
C GLU A 72 -4.28 -5.45 6.96
N MET A 73 -4.33 -4.54 7.93
CA MET A 73 -5.58 -3.94 8.37
C MET A 73 -6.28 -3.19 7.23
N ILE A 74 -5.53 -2.39 6.48
CA ILE A 74 -6.06 -1.62 5.35
C ILE A 74 -6.50 -2.56 4.23
N TYR A 75 -5.70 -3.57 3.92
CA TYR A 75 -5.98 -4.56 2.89
C TYR A 75 -7.28 -5.33 3.20
N GLU A 76 -7.41 -5.81 4.43
CA GLU A 76 -8.61 -6.52 4.88
C GLU A 76 -9.84 -5.64 4.83
N ARG A 77 -9.71 -4.37 5.21
CA ARG A 77 -10.80 -3.41 5.18
C ARG A 77 -11.30 -3.18 3.76
N HIS A 78 -10.37 -3.03 2.81
CA HIS A 78 -10.73 -2.87 1.40
C HIS A 78 -11.38 -4.12 0.83
N GLU A 79 -10.89 -5.31 1.16
CA GLU A 79 -11.49 -6.57 0.72
C GLU A 79 -12.90 -6.72 1.25
N LEU A 80 -13.10 -6.40 2.53
CA LEU A 80 -14.40 -6.53 3.17
C LEU A 80 -15.43 -5.62 2.53
N LEU A 81 -15.09 -4.36 2.27
CA LEU A 81 -15.97 -3.41 1.61
C LEU A 81 -16.26 -3.82 0.17
N THR A 82 -15.26 -4.29 -0.55
CA THR A 82 -15.42 -4.77 -1.93
C THR A 82 -16.39 -5.94 -1.98
N GLU A 83 -16.25 -6.90 -1.08
CA GLU A 83 -17.13 -8.05 -0.97
C GLU A 83 -18.58 -7.61 -0.69
N CYS A 84 -18.76 -6.71 0.26
CA CYS A 84 -20.06 -6.18 0.62
C CYS A 84 -20.74 -5.50 -0.57
N LEU A 85 -20.03 -4.64 -1.28
CA LEU A 85 -20.55 -3.93 -2.44
C LEU A 85 -20.84 -4.87 -3.60
N THR A 86 -20.05 -5.90 -3.78
CA THR A 86 -20.26 -6.92 -4.81
C THR A 86 -21.58 -7.67 -4.55
N LYS A 87 -21.87 -7.99 -3.30
CA LYS A 87 -23.14 -8.65 -2.93
C LYS A 87 -24.35 -7.77 -3.21
N LEU A 88 -24.15 -6.46 -3.26
CA LEU A 88 -25.21 -5.52 -3.63
C LEU A 88 -25.37 -5.33 -5.15
N GLY A 89 -24.61 -6.10 -5.94
CA GLY A 89 -24.68 -6.05 -7.39
C GLY A 89 -23.78 -5.02 -8.05
N VAL A 90 -22.83 -4.48 -7.31
CA VAL A 90 -21.86 -3.50 -7.84
C VAL A 90 -20.69 -4.25 -8.51
N ASN A 91 -20.21 -3.69 -9.62
CA ASN A 91 -19.05 -4.25 -10.33
C ASN A 91 -17.84 -4.29 -9.40
N PRO A 92 -17.10 -5.41 -9.32
CA PRO A 92 -15.96 -5.55 -8.41
C PRO A 92 -14.89 -4.45 -8.54
N GLU A 93 -14.57 -4.01 -9.75
CA GLU A 93 -13.59 -2.93 -9.94
C GLU A 93 -14.10 -1.61 -9.38
N THR A 94 -15.36 -1.28 -9.68
CA THR A 94 -16.00 -0.08 -9.16
C THR A 94 -16.14 -0.17 -7.65
N ALA A 95 -16.51 -1.34 -7.13
CA ALA A 95 -16.63 -1.55 -5.69
C ALA A 95 -15.30 -1.35 -4.97
N ALA A 96 -14.20 -1.86 -5.52
CA ALA A 96 -12.88 -1.69 -4.92
C ALA A 96 -12.45 -0.22 -4.91
N GLU A 97 -12.72 0.51 -5.98
CA GLU A 97 -12.43 1.93 -6.09
C GLU A 97 -13.24 2.74 -5.07
N ASP A 98 -14.54 2.44 -4.98
CA ASP A 98 -15.42 3.11 -4.01
C ASP A 98 -15.04 2.78 -2.57
N ALA A 99 -14.65 1.55 -2.27
CA ALA A 99 -14.18 1.15 -0.95
C ALA A 99 -12.93 1.95 -0.56
N CYS A 100 -12.02 2.14 -1.49
CA CYS A 100 -10.80 2.92 -1.26
C CYS A 100 -11.14 4.38 -0.93
N ARG A 101 -12.09 4.97 -1.65
CA ARG A 101 -12.54 6.34 -1.39
C ARG A 101 -13.23 6.49 -0.04
N ILE A 102 -14.03 5.53 0.34
CA ILE A 102 -14.71 5.53 1.64
C ILE A 102 -13.70 5.44 2.78
N GLU A 103 -12.64 4.64 2.61
CA GLU A 103 -11.58 4.48 3.59
C GLU A 103 -10.78 5.77 3.80
N HIS A 104 -10.61 6.53 2.77
CA HIS A 104 -9.80 7.75 2.77
C HIS A 104 -10.65 9.01 2.84
#